data_622a5548eaffd85c5879e8737afa8d85
#
_entry.id   622a5548eaffd85c5879e8737afa8d85
#
_cell.length_a   1.000
_cell.length_b   1.000
_cell.length_c   1.000
_cell.angle_alpha   90.00
_cell.angle_beta   90.00
_cell.angle_gamma   90.00
#
_symmetry.space_group_name_H-M   'P 1'
#
loop_
_entity.id
_entity.type
_entity.pdbx_description
1 polymer ?
#
loop_
_entity_poly.entity_id
_entity_poly.type
_entity_poly.pdbx_seq_one_letter_code
_entity_poly.pdbx_strand_id
1 'polypeptide(L)'
;MNTPHQIQYEAFAAARGLYDERHAKLYAEFAEDLIADGSFSIVYEGVAHACYTPLTIDKALHLKCFVLAPLAVLPEFQRKGYATRLMEEAEKQLDADVIFVMGEPFHYGNRYNTPHKVLPPVKTQAPLECWFARELSPGALDGIGESTSSVTGPYAAPLMWGHPSEQV
;
A
#
# COMPACT_ATOMS: atom_id res chain seq x y z
N MET A 1 -17.59 14.40 -7.53
CA MET A 1 -16.76 13.63 -6.55
C MET A 1 -15.59 13.06 -7.33
N ASN A 2 -14.36 13.23 -6.83
CA ASN A 2 -13.18 12.75 -7.53
C ASN A 2 -13.14 11.20 -7.55
N THR A 3 -12.73 10.65 -8.69
CA THR A 3 -12.54 9.20 -8.85
C THR A 3 -11.20 8.76 -8.25
N PRO A 4 -11.01 7.47 -7.95
CA PRO A 4 -9.71 6.91 -7.59
C PRO A 4 -8.59 7.35 -8.55
N HIS A 5 -8.83 7.23 -9.85
CA HIS A 5 -7.89 7.65 -10.90
C HIS A 5 -7.48 9.12 -10.74
N GLN A 6 -8.47 10.02 -10.62
CA GLN A 6 -8.20 11.46 -10.48
C GLN A 6 -7.37 11.77 -9.24
N ILE A 7 -7.73 11.18 -8.09
CA ILE A 7 -6.99 11.40 -6.83
C ILE A 7 -5.54 10.93 -6.97
N GLN A 8 -5.32 9.74 -7.53
CA GLN A 8 -3.98 9.21 -7.73
C GLN A 8 -3.18 10.08 -8.71
N TYR A 9 -3.77 10.39 -9.86
CA TYR A 9 -3.10 11.21 -10.87
C TYR A 9 -2.69 12.58 -10.32
N GLU A 10 -3.63 13.33 -9.74
CA GLU A 10 -3.36 14.68 -9.26
C GLU A 10 -2.34 14.71 -8.11
N ALA A 11 -2.41 13.74 -7.20
CA ALA A 11 -1.47 13.65 -6.09
C ALA A 11 -0.03 13.41 -6.59
N PHE A 12 0.17 12.47 -7.52
CA PHE A 12 1.51 12.16 -8.04
C PHE A 12 1.99 13.20 -9.06
N ALA A 13 1.10 13.81 -9.86
CA ALA A 13 1.46 14.89 -10.77
C ALA A 13 1.96 16.14 -10.04
N ALA A 14 1.43 16.41 -8.84
CA ALA A 14 1.85 17.52 -8.00
C ALA A 14 3.05 17.17 -7.10
N ALA A 15 3.41 15.90 -6.99
CA ALA A 15 4.57 15.48 -6.20
C ALA A 15 5.86 16.00 -6.82
N ARG A 16 6.85 16.26 -5.97
CA ARG A 16 8.17 16.77 -6.38
C ARG A 16 9.25 15.73 -6.06
N GLY A 17 10.40 15.91 -6.66
CA GLY A 17 11.56 15.07 -6.42
C GLY A 17 11.57 13.85 -7.34
N LEU A 18 11.30 12.66 -6.81
CA LEU A 18 11.39 11.41 -7.56
C LEU A 18 10.21 11.12 -8.49
N TYR A 19 9.12 11.87 -8.35
CA TYR A 19 7.89 11.65 -9.12
C TYR A 19 7.70 12.72 -10.20
N ASP A 20 7.11 12.31 -11.32
CA ASP A 20 6.72 13.18 -12.43
C ASP A 20 5.38 12.73 -13.03
N GLU A 21 4.96 13.36 -14.12
CA GLU A 21 3.68 13.06 -14.78
C GLU A 21 3.57 11.59 -15.27
N ARG A 22 4.68 10.96 -15.61
CA ARG A 22 4.71 9.53 -16.01
C ARG A 22 4.35 8.63 -14.83
N HIS A 23 4.84 8.96 -13.63
CA HIS A 23 4.46 8.28 -12.39
C HIS A 23 3.00 8.52 -12.07
N ALA A 24 2.50 9.74 -12.27
CA ALA A 24 1.09 10.06 -12.05
C ALA A 24 0.18 9.15 -12.89
N LYS A 25 0.50 9.00 -14.17
CA LYS A 25 -0.21 8.09 -15.07
C LYS A 25 -0.09 6.64 -14.63
N LEU A 26 1.13 6.18 -14.33
CA LEU A 26 1.39 4.81 -13.88
C LEU A 26 0.57 4.44 -12.64
N TYR A 27 0.58 5.29 -11.61
CA TYR A 27 -0.13 5.00 -10.36
C TYR A 27 -1.65 5.12 -10.50
N ALA A 28 -2.15 6.02 -11.34
CA ALA A 28 -3.58 6.11 -11.62
C ALA A 28 -4.09 4.86 -12.37
N GLU A 29 -3.38 4.41 -13.39
CA GLU A 29 -3.67 3.17 -14.13
C GLU A 29 -3.54 1.94 -13.22
N PHE A 30 -2.50 1.88 -12.39
CA PHE A 30 -2.31 0.79 -11.43
C PHE A 30 -3.47 0.68 -10.44
N ALA A 31 -3.98 1.80 -9.93
CA ALA A 31 -5.16 1.79 -9.07
C ALA A 31 -6.40 1.25 -9.78
N GLU A 32 -6.62 1.64 -11.03
CA GLU A 32 -7.74 1.11 -11.84
C GLU A 32 -7.61 -0.40 -12.07
N ASP A 33 -6.41 -0.87 -12.41
CA ASP A 33 -6.14 -2.30 -12.63
C ASP A 33 -6.38 -3.12 -11.35
N LEU A 34 -5.94 -2.61 -10.18
CA LEU A 34 -6.19 -3.26 -8.90
C LEU A 34 -7.69 -3.33 -8.57
N ILE A 35 -8.44 -2.26 -8.82
CA ILE A 35 -9.89 -2.24 -8.61
C ILE A 35 -10.58 -3.24 -9.54
N ALA A 36 -10.18 -3.27 -10.80
CA ALA A 36 -10.72 -4.22 -11.77
C ALA A 36 -10.41 -5.68 -11.42
N ASP A 37 -9.26 -5.93 -10.77
CA ASP A 37 -8.85 -7.27 -10.29
C ASP A 37 -9.49 -7.65 -8.94
N GLY A 38 -10.28 -6.77 -8.32
CA GLY A 38 -11.04 -7.04 -7.10
C GLY A 38 -10.34 -6.68 -5.80
N SER A 39 -9.25 -5.91 -5.83
CA SER A 39 -8.64 -5.35 -4.61
C SER A 39 -9.63 -4.43 -3.89
N PHE A 40 -9.55 -4.41 -2.57
CA PHE A 40 -10.35 -3.46 -1.79
C PHE A 40 -9.89 -2.04 -2.09
N SER A 41 -10.83 -1.17 -2.41
CA SER A 41 -10.58 0.23 -2.75
C SER A 41 -11.44 1.13 -1.89
N ILE A 42 -10.85 2.19 -1.35
CA ILE A 42 -11.56 3.16 -0.54
C ILE A 42 -11.24 4.59 -0.97
N VAL A 43 -12.28 5.40 -1.11
CA VAL A 43 -12.18 6.86 -1.26
C VAL A 43 -12.70 7.50 0.01
N TYR A 44 -11.88 8.33 0.64
CA TYR A 44 -12.23 9.05 1.86
C TYR A 44 -12.50 10.52 1.57
N GLU A 45 -13.72 10.97 1.87
CA GLU A 45 -14.22 12.35 1.65
C GLU A 45 -14.00 12.90 0.23
N GLY A 46 -13.82 12.02 -0.77
CA GLY A 46 -13.54 12.44 -2.15
C GLY A 46 -12.15 13.07 -2.37
N VAL A 47 -11.25 13.01 -1.38
CA VAL A 47 -9.94 13.68 -1.42
C VAL A 47 -8.75 12.75 -1.17
N ALA A 48 -8.99 11.55 -0.69
CA ALA A 48 -7.96 10.55 -0.47
C ALA A 48 -8.41 9.19 -1.01
N HIS A 49 -7.48 8.40 -1.52
CA HIS A 49 -7.76 7.07 -2.08
C HIS A 49 -6.65 6.09 -1.75
N ALA A 50 -7.02 4.84 -1.47
CA ALA A 50 -6.08 3.74 -1.33
C ALA A 50 -6.67 2.42 -1.83
N CYS A 51 -5.77 1.51 -2.27
CA CYS A 51 -6.09 0.11 -2.53
C CYS A 51 -5.38 -0.80 -1.53
N TYR A 52 -6.02 -1.94 -1.25
CA TYR A 52 -5.49 -3.01 -0.43
C TYR A 52 -5.63 -4.32 -1.20
N THR A 53 -4.49 -4.91 -1.53
CA THR A 53 -4.43 -6.15 -2.31
C THR A 53 -4.21 -7.33 -1.36
N PRO A 54 -4.95 -8.44 -1.49
CA PRO A 54 -4.70 -9.65 -0.70
C PRO A 54 -3.26 -10.13 -0.84
N LEU A 55 -2.66 -10.50 0.30
CA LEU A 55 -1.31 -11.04 0.40
C LEU A 55 -1.34 -12.31 1.24
N THR A 56 -0.58 -13.31 0.84
CA THR A 56 -0.44 -14.55 1.61
C THR A 56 0.98 -14.69 2.16
N ILE A 57 1.10 -15.27 3.36
CA ILE A 57 2.37 -15.63 3.98
C ILE A 57 2.49 -17.15 3.89
N ASP A 58 3.60 -17.69 3.35
CA ASP A 58 3.78 -19.12 3.09
C ASP A 58 3.66 -19.99 4.36
N LYS A 59 4.10 -19.48 5.49
CA LYS A 59 4.05 -20.17 6.80
C LYS A 59 2.82 -19.83 7.63
N ALA A 60 1.89 -19.03 7.11
CA ALA A 60 0.71 -18.57 7.85
C ALA A 60 -0.48 -18.34 6.90
N LEU A 61 -0.81 -19.33 6.09
CA LEU A 61 -1.90 -19.25 5.09
C LEU A 61 -3.28 -18.99 5.69
N HIS A 62 -3.46 -19.22 7.01
CA HIS A 62 -4.70 -18.95 7.73
C HIS A 62 -4.92 -17.46 8.02
N LEU A 63 -3.88 -16.63 7.95
CA LEU A 63 -3.98 -15.20 8.18
C LEU A 63 -4.55 -14.48 6.96
N LYS A 64 -5.45 -13.55 7.23
CA LYS A 64 -5.99 -12.63 6.23
C LYS A 64 -5.09 -11.40 6.16
N CYS A 65 -4.18 -11.39 5.20
CA CYS A 65 -3.23 -10.29 5.04
C CYS A 65 -3.53 -9.49 3.78
N PHE A 66 -3.16 -8.21 3.83
CA PHE A 66 -3.25 -7.28 2.70
C PHE A 66 -1.97 -6.46 2.59
N VAL A 67 -1.70 -5.95 1.41
CA VAL A 67 -0.69 -4.93 1.19
C VAL A 67 -1.35 -3.65 0.70
N LEU A 68 -1.01 -2.54 1.35
CA LEU A 68 -1.51 -1.21 1.04
C LEU A 68 -0.67 -0.59 -0.07
N ALA A 69 -1.24 -0.36 -1.23
CA ALA A 69 -0.71 0.46 -2.33
C ALA A 69 -1.73 0.53 -3.48
N PRO A 70 -1.76 1.61 -4.23
CA PRO A 70 -1.20 2.92 -3.88
C PRO A 70 -2.05 3.65 -2.85
N LEU A 71 -1.48 4.67 -2.20
CA LEU A 71 -2.21 5.61 -1.35
C LEU A 71 -1.91 7.03 -1.82
N ALA A 72 -2.94 7.82 -1.97
CA ALA A 72 -2.83 9.22 -2.40
C ALA A 72 -3.81 10.12 -1.68
N VAL A 73 -3.40 11.37 -1.49
CA VAL A 73 -4.22 12.47 -0.98
C VAL A 73 -4.04 13.66 -1.91
N LEU A 74 -5.13 14.29 -2.32
CA LEU A 74 -5.09 15.49 -3.16
C LEU A 74 -4.16 16.55 -2.55
N PRO A 75 -3.39 17.29 -3.35
CA PRO A 75 -2.33 18.18 -2.89
C PRO A 75 -2.77 19.16 -1.80
N GLU A 76 -3.93 19.80 -1.98
CA GLU A 76 -4.47 20.78 -1.04
C GLU A 76 -4.93 20.19 0.30
N PHE A 77 -5.07 18.85 0.38
CA PHE A 77 -5.48 18.12 1.58
C PHE A 77 -4.34 17.37 2.27
N GLN A 78 -3.13 17.39 1.69
CA GLN A 78 -1.96 16.75 2.28
C GLN A 78 -1.55 17.37 3.61
N ARG A 79 -0.91 16.59 4.47
CA ARG A 79 -0.45 17.00 5.81
C ARG A 79 -1.55 17.49 6.75
N LYS A 80 -2.80 17.13 6.48
CA LYS A 80 -3.98 17.46 7.30
C LYS A 80 -4.63 16.22 7.92
N GLY A 81 -3.92 15.08 7.92
CA GLY A 81 -4.37 13.84 8.55
C GLY A 81 -5.32 12.98 7.70
N TYR A 82 -5.57 13.32 6.45
CA TYR A 82 -6.48 12.56 5.59
C TYR A 82 -6.00 11.13 5.30
N ALA A 83 -4.70 10.93 5.11
CA ALA A 83 -4.16 9.58 4.92
C ALA A 83 -4.40 8.69 6.15
N THR A 84 -4.18 9.22 7.35
CA THR A 84 -4.43 8.50 8.60
C THR A 84 -5.90 8.13 8.75
N ARG A 85 -6.81 9.08 8.54
CA ARG A 85 -8.26 8.82 8.64
C ARG A 85 -8.75 7.84 7.58
N LEU A 86 -8.20 7.91 6.37
CA LEU A 86 -8.50 6.93 5.32
C LEU A 86 -8.07 5.52 5.76
N MET A 87 -6.84 5.36 6.28
CA MET A 87 -6.34 4.06 6.75
C MET A 87 -7.17 3.52 7.92
N GLU A 88 -7.56 4.39 8.87
CA GLU A 88 -8.44 4.01 9.98
C GLU A 88 -9.81 3.54 9.50
N GLU A 89 -10.37 4.22 8.51
CA GLU A 89 -11.67 3.83 7.95
C GLU A 89 -11.57 2.52 7.15
N ALA A 90 -10.48 2.34 6.39
CA ALA A 90 -10.24 1.08 5.68
C ALA A 90 -10.10 -0.10 6.65
N GLU A 91 -9.38 0.08 7.76
CA GLU A 91 -9.18 -0.96 8.78
C GLU A 91 -10.49 -1.41 9.45
N LYS A 92 -11.47 -0.52 9.58
CA LYS A 92 -12.81 -0.88 10.09
C LYS A 92 -13.62 -1.75 9.11
N GLN A 93 -13.34 -1.62 7.82
CA GLN A 93 -14.09 -2.31 6.76
C GLN A 93 -13.40 -3.58 6.28
N LEU A 94 -12.06 -3.67 6.41
CA LEU A 94 -11.30 -4.85 6.04
C LEU A 94 -11.40 -5.94 7.09
N ASP A 95 -11.74 -7.15 6.64
CA ASP A 95 -11.56 -8.36 7.45
C ASP A 95 -10.10 -8.83 7.30
N ALA A 96 -9.22 -8.22 8.05
CA ALA A 96 -7.78 -8.43 7.96
C ALA A 96 -7.14 -8.67 9.32
N ASP A 97 -6.15 -9.57 9.37
CA ASP A 97 -5.30 -9.81 10.53
C ASP A 97 -4.06 -8.92 10.51
N VAL A 98 -3.49 -8.71 9.31
CA VAL A 98 -2.24 -7.94 9.12
C VAL A 98 -2.32 -7.13 7.83
N ILE A 99 -1.84 -5.90 7.89
CA ILE A 99 -1.61 -5.06 6.70
C ILE A 99 -0.12 -4.77 6.58
N PHE A 100 0.41 -5.00 5.39
CA PHE A 100 1.78 -4.65 5.01
C PHE A 100 1.80 -3.39 4.16
N VAL A 101 2.92 -2.68 4.19
CA VAL A 101 3.18 -1.54 3.30
C VAL A 101 4.66 -1.43 2.99
N MET A 102 4.99 -1.16 1.73
CA MET A 102 6.32 -0.73 1.31
C MET A 102 6.31 0.78 1.15
N GLY A 103 7.08 1.50 1.93
CA GLY A 103 7.08 2.95 1.84
C GLY A 103 8.08 3.63 2.76
N GLU A 104 8.06 4.95 2.74
CA GLU A 104 8.96 5.77 3.53
C GLU A 104 8.69 5.63 5.04
N PRO A 105 9.74 5.39 5.86
CA PRO A 105 9.60 5.32 7.32
C PRO A 105 8.91 6.53 7.93
N PHE A 106 9.16 7.71 7.38
CA PHE A 106 8.53 8.96 7.81
C PHE A 106 7.00 8.93 7.71
N HIS A 107 6.47 8.28 6.66
CA HIS A 107 5.02 8.22 6.46
C HIS A 107 4.35 7.07 7.23
N TYR A 108 5.03 5.94 7.37
CA TYR A 108 4.41 4.69 7.84
C TYR A 108 4.97 4.14 9.15
N GLY A 109 6.22 4.46 9.50
CA GLY A 109 6.93 3.81 10.61
C GLY A 109 6.28 3.95 11.99
N ASN A 110 5.49 5.00 12.23
CA ASN A 110 4.79 5.16 13.51
C ASN A 110 3.51 4.30 13.60
N ARG A 111 2.87 4.02 12.48
CA ARG A 111 1.61 3.27 12.44
C ARG A 111 1.84 1.79 12.13
N TYR A 112 2.74 1.49 11.22
CA TYR A 112 3.12 0.14 10.77
C TYR A 112 4.42 -0.25 11.47
N ASN A 113 4.32 -0.66 12.72
CA ASN A 113 5.47 -0.89 13.59
C ASN A 113 5.50 -2.27 14.23
N THR A 114 4.72 -3.22 13.74
CA THR A 114 4.75 -4.59 14.22
C THR A 114 6.04 -5.27 13.75
N PRO A 115 6.90 -5.77 14.64
CA PRO A 115 8.11 -6.50 14.25
C PRO A 115 7.75 -7.79 13.47
N HIS A 116 8.43 -8.07 12.37
CA HIS A 116 8.20 -9.28 11.59
C HIS A 116 9.44 -9.69 10.79
N LYS A 117 9.42 -10.94 10.30
CA LYS A 117 10.46 -11.53 9.43
C LYS A 117 9.89 -11.99 8.08
N VAL A 118 8.75 -11.45 7.68
CA VAL A 118 8.12 -11.74 6.39
C VAL A 118 8.81 -10.92 5.31
N LEU A 119 9.27 -11.57 4.25
CA LEU A 119 9.87 -10.90 3.10
C LEU A 119 8.78 -10.37 2.16
N PRO A 120 9.04 -9.27 1.44
CA PRO A 120 8.11 -8.76 0.44
C PRO A 120 7.92 -9.77 -0.71
N PRO A 121 6.77 -9.74 -1.42
CA PRO A 121 6.44 -10.72 -2.46
C PRO A 121 7.40 -10.71 -3.64
N VAL A 122 7.99 -9.56 -3.91
CA VAL A 122 8.93 -9.37 -5.01
C VAL A 122 10.24 -8.84 -4.45
N LYS A 123 11.37 -9.36 -4.94
CA LYS A 123 12.69 -8.82 -4.60
C LYS A 123 12.74 -7.37 -5.07
N THR A 124 12.93 -6.45 -4.13
CA THR A 124 12.96 -5.02 -4.38
C THR A 124 14.33 -4.45 -4.04
N GLN A 125 14.69 -3.33 -4.67
CA GLN A 125 15.85 -2.54 -4.30
C GLN A 125 15.59 -1.62 -3.10
N ALA A 126 14.31 -1.44 -2.71
CA ALA A 126 13.99 -0.72 -1.49
C ALA A 126 14.59 -1.44 -0.27
N PRO A 127 15.17 -0.70 0.69
CA PRO A 127 15.66 -1.29 1.93
C PRO A 127 14.55 -2.05 2.65
N LEU A 128 14.88 -3.19 3.26
CA LEU A 128 13.89 -3.97 4.03
C LEU A 128 13.30 -3.18 5.21
N GLU A 129 14.00 -2.15 5.68
CA GLU A 129 13.49 -1.19 6.67
C GLU A 129 12.29 -0.38 6.16
N CYS A 130 12.02 -0.39 4.86
CA CYS A 130 10.84 0.24 4.24
C CYS A 130 9.65 -0.74 4.09
N TRP A 131 9.82 -2.00 4.49
CA TRP A 131 8.78 -3.02 4.46
C TRP A 131 8.18 -3.22 5.83
N PHE A 132 7.01 -2.63 6.06
CA PHE A 132 6.36 -2.53 7.36
C PHE A 132 5.13 -3.40 7.47
N ALA A 133 4.80 -3.78 8.70
CA ALA A 133 3.56 -4.48 9.03
C ALA A 133 2.81 -3.79 10.18
N ARG A 134 1.49 -3.93 10.14
CA ARG A 134 0.58 -3.57 11.22
C ARG A 134 -0.36 -4.72 11.50
N GLU A 135 -0.30 -5.26 12.71
CA GLU A 135 -1.31 -6.20 13.19
C GLU A 135 -2.63 -5.49 13.48
N LEU A 136 -3.73 -6.03 12.95
CA LEU A 136 -5.08 -5.68 13.36
C LEU A 136 -5.61 -6.72 14.35
N SER A 137 -5.21 -8.00 14.19
CA SER A 137 -5.44 -9.06 15.18
C SER A 137 -4.20 -9.18 16.06
N PRO A 138 -4.27 -8.82 17.37
CA PRO A 138 -3.11 -8.84 18.24
C PRO A 138 -2.42 -10.19 18.27
N GLY A 139 -1.10 -10.20 18.06
CA GLY A 139 -0.28 -11.41 18.06
C GLY A 139 -0.36 -12.25 16.78
N ALA A 140 -0.98 -11.76 15.72
CA ALA A 140 -1.10 -12.50 14.46
C ALA A 140 0.25 -12.95 13.88
N LEU A 141 1.29 -12.13 14.03
CA LEU A 141 2.65 -12.44 13.55
C LEU A 141 3.55 -13.13 14.61
N ASP A 142 3.04 -13.38 15.80
CA ASP A 142 3.82 -14.02 16.85
C ASP A 142 4.26 -15.44 16.45
N GLY A 143 5.54 -15.75 16.65
CA GLY A 143 6.10 -17.06 16.31
C GLY A 143 6.30 -17.34 14.82
N ILE A 144 5.94 -16.40 13.93
CA ILE A 144 6.20 -16.51 12.50
C ILE A 144 7.65 -16.08 12.24
N GLY A 145 8.51 -17.05 11.94
CA GLY A 145 9.90 -16.80 11.59
C GLY A 145 10.09 -16.26 10.18
N GLU A 146 11.29 -16.38 9.62
CA GLU A 146 11.55 -16.00 8.23
C GLU A 146 10.57 -16.70 7.29
N SER A 147 9.88 -15.91 6.48
CA SER A 147 8.79 -16.35 5.61
C SER A 147 8.80 -15.56 4.32
N THR A 148 8.36 -16.19 3.25
CA THR A 148 8.04 -15.48 2.01
C THR A 148 6.57 -15.08 1.99
N SER A 149 6.25 -14.08 1.19
CA SER A 149 4.88 -13.69 0.92
C SER A 149 4.61 -13.70 -0.58
N SER A 150 3.33 -13.65 -0.95
CA SER A 150 2.93 -13.59 -2.35
C SER A 150 1.68 -12.74 -2.53
N VAL A 151 1.62 -12.11 -3.69
CA VAL A 151 0.45 -11.40 -4.22
C VAL A 151 0.17 -11.93 -5.62
N THR A 152 -1.06 -11.75 -6.09
CA THR A 152 -1.47 -12.08 -7.46
C THR A 152 -1.94 -10.82 -8.18
N GLY A 153 -2.19 -10.92 -9.48
CA GLY A 153 -2.73 -9.83 -10.28
C GLY A 153 -1.75 -8.68 -10.53
N PRO A 154 -2.25 -7.45 -10.71
CA PRO A 154 -1.42 -6.32 -11.12
C PRO A 154 -0.26 -6.01 -10.17
N TYR A 155 -0.44 -6.23 -8.87
CA TYR A 155 0.63 -5.96 -7.89
C TYR A 155 1.73 -7.05 -7.86
N ALA A 156 1.56 -8.15 -8.56
CA ALA A 156 2.64 -9.12 -8.76
C ALA A 156 3.71 -8.63 -9.76
N ALA A 157 3.43 -7.59 -10.53
CA ALA A 157 4.38 -7.01 -11.47
C ALA A 157 5.59 -6.39 -10.76
N PRO A 158 6.84 -6.83 -11.05
CA PRO A 158 8.04 -6.33 -10.38
C PRO A 158 8.21 -4.81 -10.48
N LEU A 159 7.75 -4.20 -11.57
CA LEU A 159 7.81 -2.75 -11.79
C LEU A 159 7.21 -1.96 -10.62
N MET A 160 6.10 -2.42 -10.05
CA MET A 160 5.40 -1.71 -8.98
C MET A 160 6.10 -1.80 -7.61
N TRP A 161 7.14 -2.64 -7.51
CA TRP A 161 7.98 -2.79 -6.31
C TRP A 161 9.35 -2.09 -6.46
N GLY A 162 9.64 -1.54 -7.62
CA GLY A 162 10.90 -0.85 -7.91
C GLY A 162 10.98 0.54 -7.27
N HIS A 163 12.19 1.07 -7.25
CA HIS A 163 12.40 2.47 -6.90
C HIS A 163 11.72 3.36 -7.96
N PRO A 164 11.17 4.54 -7.61
CA PRO A 164 10.50 5.42 -8.60
C PRO A 164 11.31 5.70 -9.85
N SER A 165 12.63 5.85 -9.75
CA SER A 165 13.52 6.08 -10.90
C SER A 165 13.59 4.90 -11.89
N GLU A 166 13.10 3.72 -11.51
CA GLU A 166 13.12 2.51 -12.33
C GLU A 166 11.75 2.22 -12.96
N GLN A 167 10.71 2.94 -12.55
CA GLN A 167 9.33 2.69 -12.97
C GLN A 167 8.96 3.38 -14.27
N VAL A 168 9.70 4.38 -14.67
CA VAL A 168 9.40 5.20 -15.84
C VAL A 168 10.64 5.56 -16.66
#